data_dcdcb71b4518fdbc908f61dbc20bc740
#
_entry.id   dcdcb71b4518fdbc908f61dbc20bc740
#
_cell.length_a   1.000
_cell.length_b   1.000
_cell.length_c   1.000
_cell.angle_alpha   90.00
_cell.angle_beta   90.00
_cell.angle_gamma   90.00
#
_symmetry.space_group_name_H-M   'P 1'
#
loop_
_entity.id
_entity.type
_entity.pdbx_description
1 polymer ?
#
loop_
_entity_poly.entity_id
_entity_poly.type
_entity_poly.pdbx_seq_one_letter_code
_entity_poly.pdbx_strand_id
1 'polypeptide(L)'
;MTIANLIKVVPPPTEPFWAFEGPWAGIEGELGTALPQDYKDYVAVYGDGDFMQYLNVYLPKSWTVNLRLGAQVKLVAKACREVFKGNEDDLPFPIWPDPGGLIVFGLTGGGDYLFWLTRGTPQDWPIVVWDGGAEETELFDCDMTDFLTGIATGAFLSDVFDEEALACERKFEPYTDEDVRRVMDDPAEAADRLRAWRLSWTQVAQGTWGYVAREPLWKSH
;
A
#
# COMPACT_ATOMS: atom_id res chain seq x y z
N MET A 1 7.05 3.57 -16.17
CA MET A 1 8.21 2.64 -16.35
C MET A 1 7.70 1.20 -16.29
N THR A 2 8.53 0.19 -16.22
CA THR A 2 8.11 -1.21 -16.19
C THR A 2 8.67 -1.89 -14.95
N ILE A 3 8.05 -2.98 -14.51
CA ILE A 3 8.56 -3.86 -13.42
C ILE A 3 10.06 -4.18 -13.57
N ALA A 4 10.60 -4.15 -14.80
CA ALA A 4 12.01 -4.40 -15.07
C ALA A 4 12.97 -3.38 -14.41
N ASN A 5 12.53 -2.16 -14.16
CA ASN A 5 13.34 -1.16 -13.45
C ASN A 5 13.37 -1.47 -11.94
N LEU A 6 12.23 -1.81 -11.38
CA LEU A 6 12.13 -2.23 -9.98
C LEU A 6 13.00 -3.46 -9.70
N ILE A 7 12.95 -4.48 -10.56
CA ILE A 7 13.76 -5.70 -10.47
C ILE A 7 15.28 -5.42 -10.43
N LYS A 8 15.74 -4.39 -11.13
CA LYS A 8 17.17 -4.01 -11.12
C LYS A 8 17.59 -3.37 -9.79
N VAL A 9 16.69 -2.67 -9.12
CA VAL A 9 16.98 -1.93 -7.89
C VAL A 9 16.74 -2.81 -6.66
N VAL A 10 15.65 -3.56 -6.67
CA VAL A 10 15.27 -4.51 -5.62
C VAL A 10 15.02 -5.85 -6.30
N PRO A 11 16.00 -6.76 -6.37
CA PRO A 11 15.82 -8.07 -7.00
C PRO A 11 14.71 -8.88 -6.31
N PRO A 12 13.83 -9.55 -7.08
CA PRO A 12 12.81 -10.40 -6.51
C PRO A 12 13.42 -11.69 -5.93
N PRO A 13 12.69 -12.41 -5.06
CA PRO A 13 13.12 -13.69 -4.56
C PRO A 13 13.15 -14.75 -5.68
N THR A 14 14.02 -15.75 -5.53
CA THR A 14 14.11 -16.86 -6.47
C THR A 14 12.83 -17.70 -6.49
N GLU A 15 12.19 -17.81 -5.33
CA GLU A 15 10.93 -18.52 -5.12
C GLU A 15 9.94 -17.57 -4.42
N PRO A 16 9.07 -16.88 -5.17
CA PRO A 16 8.12 -15.94 -4.57
C PRO A 16 7.07 -16.68 -3.75
N PHE A 17 6.90 -16.25 -2.51
CA PHE A 17 5.90 -16.82 -1.62
C PHE A 17 4.50 -16.30 -1.98
N TRP A 18 3.53 -17.19 -2.18
CA TRP A 18 2.16 -16.82 -2.56
C TRP A 18 2.03 -15.92 -3.80
N ALA A 19 2.95 -16.02 -4.76
CA ALA A 19 2.80 -15.32 -6.04
C ALA A 19 1.46 -15.63 -6.70
N PHE A 20 0.91 -14.67 -7.42
CA PHE A 20 -0.40 -14.80 -8.02
C PHE A 20 -0.40 -14.27 -9.46
N GLU A 21 -0.63 -15.17 -10.41
CA GLU A 21 -0.69 -14.85 -11.85
C GLU A 21 -2.13 -14.77 -12.37
N GLY A 22 -3.12 -14.98 -11.50
CA GLY A 22 -4.54 -14.98 -11.87
C GLY A 22 -5.24 -16.30 -11.54
N PRO A 23 -6.50 -16.42 -11.90
CA PRO A 23 -7.32 -15.48 -12.66
C PRO A 23 -7.72 -14.23 -11.87
N TRP A 24 -7.61 -13.05 -12.50
CA TRP A 24 -7.87 -11.75 -11.86
C TRP A 24 -9.36 -11.41 -11.76
N ALA A 25 -10.20 -12.00 -12.62
CA ALA A 25 -11.64 -11.70 -12.70
C ALA A 25 -12.37 -11.81 -11.35
N GLY A 26 -11.93 -12.69 -10.46
CA GLY A 26 -12.54 -12.85 -9.14
C GLY A 26 -12.37 -11.62 -8.26
N ILE A 27 -11.12 -11.17 -8.07
CA ILE A 27 -10.81 -9.99 -7.25
C ILE A 27 -11.27 -8.70 -7.90
N GLU A 28 -11.12 -8.55 -9.22
CA GLU A 28 -11.59 -7.39 -9.96
C GLU A 28 -13.12 -7.28 -9.93
N GLY A 29 -13.84 -8.42 -10.01
CA GLY A 29 -15.28 -8.46 -9.81
C GLY A 29 -15.72 -8.11 -8.38
N GLU A 30 -14.95 -8.52 -7.37
CA GLU A 30 -15.19 -8.15 -5.97
C GLU A 30 -14.99 -6.65 -5.72
N LEU A 31 -13.96 -6.07 -6.33
CA LEU A 31 -13.65 -4.65 -6.24
C LEU A 31 -14.54 -3.80 -7.17
N GLY A 32 -15.15 -4.38 -8.20
CA GLY A 32 -15.93 -3.66 -9.21
C GLY A 32 -15.09 -2.83 -10.18
N THR A 33 -13.79 -3.08 -10.27
CA THR A 33 -12.86 -2.40 -11.17
C THR A 33 -11.71 -3.31 -11.55
N ALA A 34 -11.12 -3.05 -12.73
CA ALA A 34 -9.85 -3.67 -13.11
C ALA A 34 -8.69 -3.12 -12.24
N LEU A 35 -7.68 -3.93 -12.06
CA LEU A 35 -6.45 -3.55 -11.33
C LEU A 35 -5.32 -3.16 -12.29
N PRO A 36 -4.40 -2.26 -11.86
CA PRO A 36 -3.24 -1.87 -12.65
C PRO A 36 -2.38 -3.06 -13.09
N GLN A 37 -1.86 -3.01 -14.32
CA GLN A 37 -1.04 -4.11 -14.84
C GLN A 37 0.29 -4.24 -14.10
N ASP A 38 0.91 -3.12 -13.73
CA ASP A 38 2.16 -3.09 -12.97
C ASP A 38 2.03 -3.73 -11.58
N TYR A 39 0.87 -3.56 -10.92
CA TYR A 39 0.55 -4.30 -9.70
C TYR A 39 0.45 -5.81 -9.95
N LYS A 40 -0.20 -6.22 -11.05
CA LYS A 40 -0.31 -7.64 -11.42
C LYS A 40 1.06 -8.25 -11.67
N ASP A 41 1.92 -7.51 -12.36
CA ASP A 41 3.30 -7.91 -12.64
C ASP A 41 4.13 -8.01 -11.34
N TYR A 42 3.95 -7.04 -10.42
CA TYR A 42 4.59 -7.08 -9.11
C TYR A 42 4.20 -8.33 -8.31
N VAL A 43 2.92 -8.59 -8.18
CA VAL A 43 2.41 -9.74 -7.41
C VAL A 43 2.89 -11.08 -7.98
N ALA A 44 2.98 -11.20 -9.31
CA ALA A 44 3.48 -12.40 -9.97
C ALA A 44 4.98 -12.64 -9.72
N VAL A 45 5.75 -11.55 -9.61
CA VAL A 45 7.23 -11.61 -9.53
C VAL A 45 7.73 -11.66 -8.08
N TYR A 46 7.13 -10.88 -7.18
CA TYR A 46 7.60 -10.76 -5.79
C TYR A 46 6.82 -11.67 -4.84
N GLY A 47 5.51 -11.84 -5.03
CA GLY A 47 4.68 -12.57 -4.09
C GLY A 47 4.48 -11.81 -2.78
N ASP A 48 4.28 -12.55 -1.69
CA ASP A 48 4.02 -12.04 -0.34
C ASP A 48 5.32 -11.89 0.44
N GLY A 49 5.54 -10.74 1.05
CA GLY A 49 6.76 -10.43 1.78
C GLY A 49 6.92 -8.94 2.07
N ASP A 50 8.04 -8.61 2.69
CA ASP A 50 8.42 -7.25 3.07
C ASP A 50 9.30 -6.60 1.98
N PHE A 51 8.82 -5.52 1.39
CA PHE A 51 9.60 -4.69 0.49
C PHE A 51 10.45 -3.71 1.31
N MET A 52 11.78 -3.82 1.21
CA MET A 52 12.76 -3.02 1.98
C MET A 52 12.57 -3.15 3.51
N GLN A 53 12.06 -4.27 4.02
CA GLN A 53 11.76 -4.50 5.45
C GLN A 53 10.81 -3.45 6.07
N TYR A 54 10.11 -2.70 5.23
CA TYR A 54 9.30 -1.57 5.69
C TYR A 54 7.90 -1.53 5.09
N LEU A 55 7.70 -2.05 3.88
CA LEU A 55 6.48 -1.86 3.13
C LEU A 55 5.88 -3.20 2.69
N ASN A 56 4.60 -3.39 2.96
CA ASN A 56 3.82 -4.54 2.50
C ASN A 56 2.85 -4.13 1.41
N VAL A 57 2.87 -4.84 0.29
CA VAL A 57 1.85 -4.75 -0.75
C VAL A 57 0.80 -5.83 -0.51
N TYR A 58 -0.47 -5.44 -0.46
CA TYR A 58 -1.58 -6.40 -0.29
C TYR A 58 -1.79 -7.24 -1.54
N LEU A 59 -1.95 -8.55 -1.38
CA LEU A 59 -2.10 -9.49 -2.47
C LEU A 59 -3.55 -9.93 -2.67
N PRO A 60 -3.94 -10.37 -3.88
CA PRO A 60 -5.27 -10.97 -4.13
C PRO A 60 -5.54 -12.17 -3.23
N LYS A 61 -4.48 -12.95 -2.97
CA LYS A 61 -4.46 -14.07 -2.03
C LYS A 61 -3.22 -13.96 -1.15
N SER A 62 -3.38 -14.16 0.12
CA SER A 62 -2.30 -14.22 1.10
C SER A 62 -2.65 -15.25 2.18
N TRP A 63 -1.65 -15.74 2.87
CA TRP A 63 -1.80 -16.65 4.00
C TRP A 63 -2.60 -16.05 5.16
N THR A 64 -2.64 -14.72 5.27
CA THR A 64 -3.43 -14.01 6.27
C THR A 64 -4.44 -13.05 5.64
N VAL A 65 -5.59 -12.90 6.26
CA VAL A 65 -6.61 -11.93 5.83
C VAL A 65 -6.10 -10.49 5.90
N ASN A 66 -5.13 -10.23 6.79
CA ASN A 66 -4.56 -8.90 6.99
C ASN A 66 -3.69 -8.42 5.82
N LEU A 67 -3.26 -9.31 4.94
CA LEU A 67 -2.50 -8.99 3.74
C LEU A 67 -3.30 -9.24 2.44
N ARG A 68 -4.61 -9.53 2.55
CA ARG A 68 -5.49 -9.73 1.38
C ARG A 68 -6.09 -8.42 0.91
N LEU A 69 -5.80 -8.05 -0.32
CA LEU A 69 -6.28 -6.82 -0.94
C LEU A 69 -7.77 -6.57 -0.76
N GLY A 70 -8.64 -7.52 -1.16
CA GLY A 70 -10.09 -7.35 -1.07
C GLY A 70 -10.61 -7.17 0.36
N ALA A 71 -9.96 -7.79 1.35
CA ALA A 71 -10.30 -7.63 2.76
C ALA A 71 -9.87 -6.25 3.28
N GLN A 72 -8.65 -5.82 2.92
CA GLN A 72 -8.11 -4.53 3.37
C GLN A 72 -8.84 -3.35 2.72
N VAL A 73 -9.17 -3.42 1.44
CA VAL A 73 -9.98 -2.38 0.79
C VAL A 73 -11.30 -2.15 1.53
N LYS A 74 -12.02 -3.22 1.90
CA LYS A 74 -13.28 -3.08 2.66
C LYS A 74 -13.06 -2.53 4.07
N LEU A 75 -12.02 -3.03 4.74
CA LEU A 75 -11.72 -2.66 6.12
C LEU A 75 -11.31 -1.19 6.22
N VAL A 76 -10.36 -0.76 5.39
CA VAL A 76 -9.83 0.61 5.39
C VAL A 76 -10.90 1.59 4.90
N ALA A 77 -11.64 1.26 3.83
CA ALA A 77 -12.75 2.11 3.37
C ALA A 77 -13.82 2.31 4.45
N LYS A 78 -14.14 1.25 5.22
CA LYS A 78 -15.06 1.38 6.36
C LYS A 78 -14.46 2.26 7.45
N ALA A 79 -13.20 2.07 7.81
CA ALA A 79 -12.52 2.84 8.85
C ALA A 79 -12.49 4.33 8.49
N CYS A 80 -12.10 4.69 7.26
CA CYS A 80 -12.11 6.07 6.78
C CYS A 80 -13.51 6.71 6.92
N ARG A 81 -14.57 6.01 6.47
CA ARG A 81 -15.92 6.54 6.59
C ARG A 81 -16.40 6.72 8.03
N GLU A 82 -16.01 5.84 8.95
CA GLU A 82 -16.37 6.01 10.37
C GLU A 82 -15.62 7.17 11.02
N VAL A 83 -14.34 7.38 10.68
CA VAL A 83 -13.50 8.47 11.19
C VAL A 83 -14.05 9.84 10.77
N PHE A 84 -14.41 9.97 9.49
CA PHE A 84 -14.91 11.25 8.94
C PHE A 84 -16.43 11.38 8.98
N LYS A 85 -17.12 10.52 9.70
CA LYS A 85 -18.57 10.57 9.80
C LYS A 85 -19.07 11.88 10.40
N GLY A 86 -19.82 12.64 9.59
CA GLY A 86 -20.31 13.99 9.93
C GLY A 86 -19.33 15.12 9.60
N ASN A 87 -18.16 14.77 9.06
CA ASN A 87 -17.13 15.70 8.56
C ASN A 87 -16.60 15.18 7.21
N GLU A 88 -17.49 14.70 6.34
CA GLU A 88 -17.13 14.09 5.06
C GLU A 88 -16.41 15.09 4.12
N ASP A 89 -16.66 16.40 4.31
CA ASP A 89 -15.98 17.46 3.57
C ASP A 89 -14.48 17.61 3.94
N ASP A 90 -14.07 17.05 5.08
CA ASP A 90 -12.67 17.06 5.53
C ASP A 90 -11.84 15.93 4.89
N LEU A 91 -12.48 14.99 4.17
CA LEU A 91 -11.76 13.95 3.43
C LEU A 91 -10.95 14.56 2.29
N PRO A 92 -9.63 14.34 2.22
CA PRO A 92 -8.78 14.89 1.16
C PRO A 92 -9.11 14.28 -0.21
N PHE A 93 -9.62 13.04 -0.22
CA PHE A 93 -10.03 12.29 -1.40
C PHE A 93 -11.28 11.46 -1.12
N PRO A 94 -12.14 11.19 -2.12
CA PRO A 94 -13.22 10.22 -2.00
C PRO A 94 -12.68 8.83 -1.59
N ILE A 95 -13.52 8.03 -0.96
CA ILE A 95 -13.18 6.64 -0.58
C ILE A 95 -13.93 5.67 -1.49
N TRP A 96 -13.22 4.70 -2.05
CA TRP A 96 -13.82 3.65 -2.88
C TRP A 96 -15.04 2.99 -2.18
N PRO A 97 -16.18 2.74 -2.88
CA PRO A 97 -16.35 2.76 -4.34
C PRO A 97 -16.84 4.10 -4.92
N ASP A 98 -16.71 5.22 -4.22
CA ASP A 98 -17.09 6.52 -4.78
C ASP A 98 -16.18 6.86 -5.99
N PRO A 99 -16.70 7.53 -7.03
CA PRO A 99 -15.90 7.85 -8.21
C PRO A 99 -14.63 8.63 -7.89
N GLY A 100 -13.49 8.16 -8.38
CA GLY A 100 -12.18 8.76 -8.08
C GLY A 100 -11.70 8.48 -6.66
N GLY A 101 -12.27 7.48 -5.98
CA GLY A 101 -11.97 7.17 -4.60
C GLY A 101 -10.65 6.41 -4.41
N LEU A 102 -10.16 6.41 -3.18
CA LEU A 102 -8.94 5.72 -2.78
C LEU A 102 -9.16 4.22 -2.63
N ILE A 103 -8.33 3.40 -3.28
CA ILE A 103 -8.21 1.95 -3.06
C ILE A 103 -6.87 1.68 -2.38
N VAL A 104 -6.88 1.19 -1.14
CA VAL A 104 -5.66 0.81 -0.44
C VAL A 104 -5.00 -0.39 -1.11
N PHE A 105 -3.68 -0.34 -1.31
CA PHE A 105 -2.91 -1.47 -1.84
C PHE A 105 -1.74 -1.90 -0.97
N GLY A 106 -1.42 -1.14 0.07
CA GLY A 106 -0.29 -1.46 0.93
C GLY A 106 -0.28 -0.70 2.23
N LEU A 107 0.68 -1.05 3.07
CA LEU A 107 0.89 -0.49 4.39
C LEU A 107 2.39 -0.43 4.67
N THR A 108 2.85 0.59 5.40
CA THR A 108 4.22 0.68 5.89
C THR A 108 4.36 0.09 7.29
N GLY A 109 5.59 -0.18 7.71
CA GLY A 109 5.90 -0.56 9.10
C GLY A 109 5.57 0.55 10.12
N GLY A 110 5.53 1.81 9.68
CA GLY A 110 5.08 2.96 10.46
C GLY A 110 3.57 3.06 10.63
N GLY A 111 2.81 2.33 9.82
CA GLY A 111 1.35 2.36 9.84
C GLY A 111 0.73 3.26 8.78
N ASP A 112 1.52 3.76 7.82
CA ASP A 112 1.06 4.61 6.73
C ASP A 112 0.43 3.78 5.64
N TYR A 113 -0.64 4.28 5.06
CA TYR A 113 -1.37 3.58 4.02
C TYR A 113 -0.96 4.03 2.63
N LEU A 114 -0.87 3.07 1.73
CA LEU A 114 -0.60 3.29 0.32
C LEU A 114 -1.87 3.05 -0.48
N PHE A 115 -2.28 4.05 -1.25
CA PHE A 115 -3.50 4.00 -2.04
C PHE A 115 -3.25 4.27 -3.51
N TRP A 116 -4.07 3.67 -4.36
CA TRP A 116 -4.35 4.18 -5.69
C TRP A 116 -5.48 5.22 -5.63
N LEU A 117 -5.30 6.34 -6.27
CA LEU A 117 -6.36 7.30 -6.52
C LEU A 117 -7.02 6.97 -7.87
N THR A 118 -8.25 6.45 -7.84
CA THR A 118 -8.90 5.84 -9.01
C THR A 118 -9.42 6.87 -10.02
N ARG A 119 -8.53 7.70 -10.55
CA ARG A 119 -8.82 8.69 -11.60
C ARG A 119 -8.28 8.22 -12.94
N GLY A 120 -9.13 8.19 -13.96
CA GLY A 120 -8.75 7.67 -15.27
C GLY A 120 -8.81 6.15 -15.38
N THR A 121 -7.94 5.56 -16.20
CA THR A 121 -7.82 4.10 -16.30
C THR A 121 -6.92 3.55 -15.20
N PRO A 122 -7.00 2.26 -14.84
CA PRO A 122 -6.15 1.68 -13.80
C PRO A 122 -4.65 1.92 -14.00
N GLN A 123 -4.19 2.01 -15.24
CA GLN A 123 -2.78 2.28 -15.57
C GLN A 123 -2.35 3.73 -15.32
N ASP A 124 -3.31 4.63 -15.12
CA ASP A 124 -3.08 6.06 -14.92
C ASP A 124 -3.28 6.46 -13.44
N TRP A 125 -3.59 5.49 -12.55
CA TRP A 125 -3.87 5.81 -11.15
C TRP A 125 -2.61 6.26 -10.40
N PRO A 126 -2.56 7.51 -9.93
CA PRO A 126 -1.46 7.98 -9.10
C PRO A 126 -1.51 7.37 -7.70
N ILE A 127 -0.38 7.42 -7.01
CA ILE A 127 -0.23 6.91 -5.66
C ILE A 127 -0.51 8.01 -4.64
N VAL A 128 -1.27 7.70 -3.61
CA VAL A 128 -1.43 8.53 -2.42
C VAL A 128 -0.84 7.78 -1.23
N VAL A 129 0.08 8.42 -0.53
CA VAL A 129 0.57 7.99 0.78
C VAL A 129 -0.20 8.76 1.83
N TRP A 130 -0.73 8.06 2.80
CA TRP A 130 -1.50 8.64 3.88
C TRP A 130 -0.87 8.24 5.22
N ASP A 131 -0.36 9.22 5.96
CA ASP A 131 0.20 9.02 7.29
C ASP A 131 -0.87 8.47 8.26
N GLY A 132 -0.60 7.32 8.85
CA GLY A 132 -1.51 6.66 9.79
C GLY A 132 -1.64 7.36 11.14
N GLY A 133 -0.73 8.27 11.49
CA GLY A 133 -0.65 8.95 12.78
C GLY A 133 -0.81 10.46 12.72
N ALA A 134 -0.62 11.07 11.57
CA ALA A 134 -0.73 12.49 11.32
C ALA A 134 -1.75 12.79 10.21
N GLU A 135 -1.94 14.06 9.94
CA GLU A 135 -2.99 14.59 9.07
C GLU A 135 -2.49 14.81 7.64
N GLU A 136 -1.37 14.18 7.26
CA GLU A 136 -0.70 14.48 6.00
C GLU A 136 -0.95 13.39 4.96
N THR A 137 -1.19 13.84 3.73
CA THR A 137 -1.23 12.98 2.55
C THR A 137 -0.29 13.51 1.48
N GLU A 138 0.40 12.61 0.81
CA GLU A 138 1.27 12.94 -0.32
C GLU A 138 0.76 12.26 -1.58
N LEU A 139 0.79 12.99 -2.70
CA LEU A 139 0.38 12.50 -4.02
C LEU A 139 1.61 12.36 -4.92
N PHE A 140 1.81 11.15 -5.46
CA PHE A 140 2.86 10.82 -6.43
C PHE A 140 2.21 10.50 -7.78
N ASP A 141 2.43 11.35 -8.78
CA ASP A 141 1.90 11.19 -10.13
C ASP A 141 2.71 10.17 -10.93
N CYS A 142 2.60 8.90 -10.52
CA CYS A 142 3.27 7.77 -11.13
C CYS A 142 2.53 6.46 -10.84
N ASP A 143 2.87 5.39 -11.57
CA ASP A 143 2.38 4.04 -11.29
C ASP A 143 3.05 3.44 -10.03
N MET A 144 2.53 2.30 -9.54
CA MET A 144 3.02 1.65 -8.31
C MET A 144 4.48 1.21 -8.44
N THR A 145 4.87 0.64 -9.56
CA THR A 145 6.25 0.15 -9.75
C THR A 145 7.25 1.30 -9.85
N ASP A 146 6.85 2.44 -10.41
CA ASP A 146 7.65 3.66 -10.42
C ASP A 146 7.77 4.28 -9.03
N PHE A 147 6.66 4.30 -8.26
CA PHE A 147 6.66 4.73 -6.88
C PHE A 147 7.63 3.89 -6.04
N LEU A 148 7.53 2.56 -6.05
CA LEU A 148 8.42 1.66 -5.33
C LEU A 148 9.89 1.81 -5.76
N THR A 149 10.14 2.01 -7.05
CA THR A 149 11.48 2.29 -7.59
C THR A 149 12.02 3.63 -7.08
N GLY A 150 11.17 4.66 -7.06
CA GLY A 150 11.50 5.99 -6.59
C GLY A 150 11.88 6.02 -5.11
N ILE A 151 11.10 5.35 -4.27
CA ILE A 151 11.41 5.19 -2.84
C ILE A 151 12.72 4.40 -2.67
N ALA A 152 12.87 3.26 -3.33
CA ALA A 152 14.06 2.42 -3.20
C ALA A 152 15.34 3.10 -3.69
N THR A 153 15.27 4.01 -4.65
CA THR A 153 16.44 4.76 -5.16
C THR A 153 16.69 6.08 -4.42
N GLY A 154 15.73 6.54 -3.60
CA GLY A 154 15.75 7.88 -3.02
C GLY A 154 15.44 8.99 -4.03
N ALA A 155 14.87 8.64 -5.20
CA ALA A 155 14.43 9.62 -6.20
C ALA A 155 13.12 10.30 -5.79
N PHE A 156 12.28 9.65 -4.98
CA PHE A 156 11.20 10.26 -4.23
C PHE A 156 11.63 10.54 -2.80
N LEU A 157 11.37 11.75 -2.34
CA LEU A 157 11.44 12.13 -0.94
C LEU A 157 10.00 12.19 -0.42
N SER A 158 9.77 11.67 0.76
CA SER A 158 8.49 11.70 1.46
C SER A 158 8.73 12.28 2.85
N ASP A 159 7.85 13.17 3.29
CA ASP A 159 7.86 13.65 4.66
C ASP A 159 7.05 12.71 5.58
N VAL A 160 6.27 11.78 4.98
CA VAL A 160 5.51 10.75 5.70
C VAL A 160 6.40 9.58 6.12
N PHE A 161 7.37 9.20 5.29
CA PHE A 161 8.24 8.08 5.61
C PHE A 161 9.41 8.51 6.50
N ASP A 162 9.61 7.79 7.59
CA ASP A 162 10.77 7.99 8.46
C ASP A 162 12.09 7.86 7.69
N GLU A 163 13.09 8.69 8.03
CA GLU A 163 14.42 8.61 7.43
C GLU A 163 15.06 7.22 7.61
N GLU A 164 14.77 6.55 8.74
CA GLU A 164 15.22 5.18 9.01
C GLU A 164 14.62 4.18 8.02
N ALA A 165 13.35 4.37 7.65
CA ALA A 165 12.66 3.55 6.66
C ALA A 165 13.28 3.68 5.26
N LEU A 166 13.63 4.91 4.87
CA LEU A 166 14.29 5.20 3.59
C LEU A 166 15.75 4.71 3.56
N ALA A 167 16.37 4.49 4.73
CA ALA A 167 17.72 3.95 4.89
C ALA A 167 17.76 2.41 4.89
N CYS A 168 16.61 1.73 4.84
CA CYS A 168 16.54 0.28 4.81
C CYS A 168 17.26 -0.34 3.60
N GLU A 169 17.72 -1.57 3.76
CA GLU A 169 18.37 -2.32 2.68
C GLU A 169 17.41 -2.48 1.49
N ARG A 170 17.90 -2.27 0.28
CA ARG A 170 17.15 -2.43 -0.99
C ARG A 170 16.95 -3.90 -1.30
N LYS A 171 16.13 -4.57 -0.50
CA LYS A 171 15.90 -6.00 -0.53
C LYS A 171 14.41 -6.30 -0.42
N PHE A 172 13.98 -7.35 -1.07
CA PHE A 172 12.69 -7.96 -0.81
C PHE A 172 12.89 -9.23 0.02
N GLU A 173 12.18 -9.36 1.13
CA GLU A 173 12.21 -10.52 2.00
C GLU A 173 10.88 -11.28 1.88
N PRO A 174 10.83 -12.42 1.17
CA PRO A 174 9.62 -13.21 1.07
C PRO A 174 9.26 -13.79 2.44
N TYR A 175 7.98 -13.84 2.77
CA TYR A 175 7.54 -14.63 3.91
C TYR A 175 7.79 -16.11 3.70
N THR A 176 7.81 -16.87 4.78
CA THR A 176 8.09 -18.29 4.81
C THR A 176 7.00 -19.06 5.55
N ASP A 177 7.00 -20.40 5.39
CA ASP A 177 6.13 -21.26 6.19
C ASP A 177 6.40 -21.14 7.71
N GLU A 178 7.60 -20.72 8.10
CA GLU A 178 7.94 -20.49 9.50
C GLU A 178 7.27 -19.20 10.03
N ASP A 179 7.26 -18.15 9.23
CA ASP A 179 6.54 -16.89 9.57
C ASP A 179 5.05 -17.16 9.73
N VAL A 180 4.47 -17.94 8.83
CA VAL A 180 3.06 -18.37 8.94
C VAL A 180 2.80 -19.12 10.24
N ARG A 181 3.67 -20.10 10.59
CA ARG A 181 3.51 -20.87 11.82
C ARG A 181 3.62 -19.99 13.05
N ARG A 182 4.63 -19.11 13.11
CA ARG A 182 4.85 -18.21 14.24
C ARG A 182 3.64 -17.34 14.54
N VAL A 183 3.00 -16.77 13.52
CA VAL A 183 1.81 -15.93 13.71
C VAL A 183 0.56 -16.75 14.05
N MET A 184 0.44 -17.97 13.54
CA MET A 184 -0.66 -18.87 13.90
C MET A 184 -0.53 -19.43 15.32
N ASP A 185 0.70 -19.60 15.81
CA ASP A 185 0.97 -20.11 17.17
C ASP A 185 0.86 -19.01 18.24
N ASP A 186 0.91 -17.72 17.87
CA ASP A 186 0.68 -16.59 18.77
C ASP A 186 -0.46 -15.67 18.31
N PRO A 187 -1.73 -16.06 18.62
CA PRO A 187 -2.90 -15.23 18.33
C PRO A 187 -2.91 -13.88 19.06
N ALA A 188 -2.13 -13.75 20.14
CA ALA A 188 -2.06 -12.52 20.93
C ALA A 188 -1.23 -11.46 20.20
N GLU A 189 -0.12 -11.82 19.56
CA GLU A 189 0.69 -10.90 18.75
C GLU A 189 -0.12 -10.38 17.55
N ALA A 190 -0.87 -11.26 16.88
CA ALA A 190 -1.77 -10.86 15.80
C ALA A 190 -2.89 -9.90 16.29
N ALA A 191 -3.42 -10.13 17.49
CA ALA A 191 -4.44 -9.27 18.10
C ALA A 191 -3.88 -7.91 18.55
N ASP A 192 -2.62 -7.87 19.03
CA ASP A 192 -1.98 -6.63 19.47
C ASP A 192 -1.58 -5.74 18.28
N ARG A 193 -1.12 -6.32 17.17
CA ARG A 193 -0.92 -5.59 15.91
C ARG A 193 -2.23 -4.99 15.37
N LEU A 194 -3.34 -5.74 15.44
CA LEU A 194 -4.67 -5.24 15.09
C LEU A 194 -5.18 -4.13 16.04
N ARG A 195 -4.79 -4.17 17.33
CA ARG A 195 -5.12 -3.10 18.28
C ARG A 195 -4.32 -1.83 18.04
N ALA A 196 -3.02 -1.95 17.83
CA ALA A 196 -2.16 -0.81 17.48
C ALA A 196 -2.68 -0.09 16.23
N TRP A 197 -3.07 -0.87 15.23
CA TRP A 197 -3.69 -0.36 14.03
C TRP A 197 -5.02 0.39 14.27
N ARG A 198 -5.92 -0.13 15.11
CA ARG A 198 -7.18 0.55 15.47
C ARG A 198 -6.97 1.83 16.26
N LEU A 199 -5.91 1.91 17.05
CA LEU A 199 -5.59 3.09 17.87
C LEU A 199 -5.02 4.23 17.00
N SER A 200 -4.27 3.92 15.94
CA SER A 200 -3.77 4.94 15.00
C SER A 200 -4.92 5.68 14.31
N TRP A 201 -5.97 4.99 13.89
CA TRP A 201 -7.15 5.61 13.27
C TRP A 201 -7.96 6.51 14.21
N THR A 202 -7.96 6.27 15.50
CA THR A 202 -8.70 7.10 16.48
C THR A 202 -8.02 8.45 16.73
N GLN A 203 -6.74 8.60 16.45
CA GLN A 203 -6.00 9.85 16.57
C GLN A 203 -6.17 10.77 15.36
N VAL A 204 -6.42 10.19 14.20
CA VAL A 204 -6.61 10.90 12.91
C VAL A 204 -7.86 11.79 12.88
N ALA A 205 -8.87 11.53 13.71
CA ALA A 205 -10.17 12.22 13.69
C ALA A 205 -10.18 13.65 14.22
N GLN A 206 -9.05 14.30 14.53
CA GLN A 206 -9.00 15.58 15.26
C GLN A 206 -8.29 16.74 14.54
N GLY A 207 -7.89 16.61 13.27
CA GLY A 207 -7.09 17.63 12.59
C GLY A 207 -7.59 18.12 11.23
N THR A 208 -6.90 19.12 10.71
CA THR A 208 -7.15 19.71 9.37
C THR A 208 -6.29 19.03 8.32
N TRP A 209 -6.91 18.63 7.20
CA TRP A 209 -6.27 17.86 6.14
C TRP A 209 -5.71 18.73 5.01
N GLY A 210 -4.49 18.45 4.62
CA GLY A 210 -3.87 18.95 3.39
C GLY A 210 -3.21 17.82 2.61
N TYR A 211 -2.98 18.00 1.31
CA TYR A 211 -2.13 17.10 0.55
C TYR A 211 -0.96 17.86 -0.08
N VAL A 212 0.18 17.20 -0.19
CA VAL A 212 1.35 17.71 -0.89
C VAL A 212 1.56 16.89 -2.15
N ALA A 213 1.52 17.56 -3.32
CA ALA A 213 1.88 16.89 -4.58
C ALA A 213 3.41 16.75 -4.66
N ARG A 214 3.88 15.53 -4.84
CA ARG A 214 5.30 15.22 -5.00
C ARG A 214 5.60 14.82 -6.43
N GLU A 215 6.62 15.46 -7.03
CA GLU A 215 7.14 15.07 -8.33
C GLU A 215 8.50 14.41 -8.18
N PRO A 216 8.79 13.39 -9.01
CA PRO A 216 10.11 12.77 -9.00
C PRO A 216 11.19 13.77 -9.39
N LEU A 217 12.34 13.72 -8.72
CA LEU A 217 13.46 14.64 -8.94
C LEU A 217 13.99 14.64 -10.39
N TRP A 218 13.75 13.56 -11.16
CA TRP A 218 14.15 13.49 -12.58
C TRP A 218 13.25 14.27 -13.55
N LYS A 219 12.04 14.73 -13.09
CA LYS A 219 11.18 15.61 -13.91
C LYS A 219 11.64 17.07 -13.90
N SER A 220 12.64 17.42 -13.09
CA SER A 220 13.12 18.78 -12.89
C SER A 220 14.29 19.18 -13.83
N HIS A 221 14.56 18.39 -14.88
CA HIS A 221 15.65 18.64 -15.85
C HIS A 221 15.17 18.55 -17.29
#